data_36c569d5d008631e89ce6c89ff95eeb2
#
_entry.id   36c569d5d008631e89ce6c89ff95eeb2
#
_cell.length_a   1.000
_cell.length_b   1.000
_cell.length_c   1.000
_cell.angle_alpha   90.00
_cell.angle_beta   90.00
_cell.angle_gamma   90.00
#
_symmetry.space_group_name_H-M   'P 1'
#
loop_
_entity.id
_entity.type
_entity.pdbx_description
1 polymer ?
#
loop_
_entity_poly.entity_id
_entity_poly.type
_entity_poly.pdbx_seq_one_letter_code
_entity_poly.pdbx_strand_id
1 'polypeptide(L)'
;MSELNKIALKILSNGKGILAADESNGTMTKRLESVNIQSSPENRLLFRETLFEADSMRDCIGGVILYDETINQISNDGKTIPSLISDTGAIPGIKVDTGAKNLANSSEEKVTEGLDGLRERLKRYYQLGARFTKWRGVYNITENYPSKLAINSNAHALARYSALVQEGGMVPIVEPEVLMDGEHSAEDCLIKTSEVIKKCFEELIIHKIDLSGVCLLYTSPSPRD
;
A
#
# COMPACT_ATOMS: atom_id res chain seq x y z
N MET A 1 -11.75 -3.76 -22.09
CA MET A 1 -10.79 -3.82 -20.96
C MET A 1 -10.31 -2.40 -20.75
N SER A 2 -10.51 -1.84 -19.55
CA SER A 2 -10.05 -0.48 -19.24
C SER A 2 -8.51 -0.43 -19.14
N GLU A 3 -7.92 0.76 -19.27
CA GLU A 3 -6.45 0.91 -19.09
C GLU A 3 -6.03 0.51 -17.66
N LEU A 4 -6.87 0.80 -16.66
CA LEU A 4 -6.63 0.40 -15.28
C LEU A 4 -6.56 -1.12 -15.13
N ASN A 5 -7.48 -1.84 -15.78
CA ASN A 5 -7.47 -3.30 -15.79
C ASN A 5 -6.20 -3.87 -16.44
N LYS A 6 -5.72 -3.26 -17.53
CA LYS A 6 -4.46 -3.67 -18.18
C LYS A 6 -3.25 -3.51 -17.23
N ILE A 7 -3.19 -2.39 -16.50
CA ILE A 7 -2.14 -2.13 -15.50
C ILE A 7 -2.22 -3.17 -14.38
N ALA A 8 -3.41 -3.40 -13.81
CA ALA A 8 -3.60 -4.36 -12.74
C ALA A 8 -3.17 -5.79 -13.14
N LEU A 9 -3.58 -6.23 -14.33
CA LEU A 9 -3.18 -7.54 -14.86
C LEU A 9 -1.69 -7.63 -15.16
N LYS A 10 -1.07 -6.55 -15.65
CA LYS A 10 0.37 -6.52 -15.95
C LYS A 10 1.22 -6.67 -14.69
N ILE A 11 0.82 -6.06 -13.58
CA ILE A 11 1.51 -6.17 -12.28
C ILE A 11 1.66 -7.64 -11.84
N LEU A 12 0.62 -8.45 -12.06
CA LEU A 12 0.59 -9.84 -11.61
C LEU A 12 0.85 -10.84 -12.74
N SER A 13 1.21 -10.37 -13.93
CA SER A 13 1.43 -11.24 -15.09
C SER A 13 2.61 -12.20 -14.85
N ASN A 14 2.50 -13.41 -15.41
CA ASN A 14 3.52 -14.46 -15.33
C ASN A 14 3.85 -14.91 -13.88
N GLY A 15 2.90 -14.81 -12.95
CA GLY A 15 3.09 -15.22 -11.57
C GLY A 15 3.97 -14.29 -10.74
N LYS A 16 4.19 -13.05 -11.22
CA LYS A 16 4.96 -12.04 -10.49
C LYS A 16 4.18 -11.47 -9.31
N GLY A 17 4.92 -11.04 -8.29
CA GLY A 17 4.38 -10.38 -7.11
C GLY A 17 4.65 -8.88 -7.09
N ILE A 18 4.23 -8.24 -6.00
CA ILE A 18 4.49 -6.83 -5.71
C ILE A 18 5.51 -6.74 -4.57
N LEU A 19 6.58 -5.99 -4.79
CA LEU A 19 7.54 -5.66 -3.74
C LEU A 19 7.06 -4.43 -2.97
N ALA A 20 6.83 -4.57 -1.67
CA ALA A 20 6.57 -3.46 -0.77
C ALA A 20 7.90 -2.87 -0.29
N ALA A 21 8.26 -1.69 -0.79
CA ALA A 21 9.43 -0.91 -0.39
C ALA A 21 9.00 0.49 0.10
N ASP A 22 7.83 0.54 0.75
CA ASP A 22 7.09 1.74 1.11
C ASP A 22 7.15 2.08 2.61
N GLU A 23 8.11 1.50 3.32
CA GLU A 23 8.31 1.81 4.73
C GLU A 23 8.52 3.31 4.92
N SER A 24 7.82 3.87 5.91
CA SER A 24 8.06 5.26 6.31
C SER A 24 9.49 5.44 6.84
N ASN A 25 9.99 6.68 6.84
CA ASN A 25 11.32 6.96 7.39
C ASN A 25 11.47 6.44 8.83
N GLY A 26 10.43 6.55 9.65
CA GLY A 26 10.45 6.03 11.01
C GLY A 26 10.56 4.50 11.08
N THR A 27 9.91 3.78 10.18
CA THR A 27 10.01 2.32 10.09
C THR A 27 11.40 1.91 9.59
N MET A 28 11.91 2.57 8.55
CA MET A 28 13.25 2.32 8.04
C MET A 28 14.33 2.63 9.09
N THR A 29 14.17 3.71 9.85
CA THR A 29 15.06 4.04 10.96
C THR A 29 15.17 2.88 11.95
N LYS A 30 14.04 2.35 12.41
CA LYS A 30 14.04 1.21 13.34
C LYS A 30 14.75 -0.03 12.75
N ARG A 31 14.56 -0.30 11.45
CA ARG A 31 15.21 -1.44 10.77
C ARG A 31 16.72 -1.25 10.65
N LEU A 32 17.17 -0.09 10.20
CA LEU A 32 18.60 0.18 10.03
C LEU A 32 19.33 0.23 11.38
N GLU A 33 18.75 0.88 12.38
CA GLU A 33 19.33 0.95 13.73
C GLU A 33 19.41 -0.42 14.42
N SER A 34 18.46 -1.32 14.15
CA SER A 34 18.50 -2.69 14.70
C SER A 34 19.71 -3.50 14.23
N VAL A 35 20.35 -3.08 13.14
CA VAL A 35 21.59 -3.67 12.60
C VAL A 35 22.78 -2.69 12.70
N ASN A 36 22.68 -1.68 13.56
CA ASN A 36 23.70 -0.66 13.82
C ASN A 36 24.08 0.18 12.59
N ILE A 37 23.15 0.42 11.68
CA ILE A 37 23.32 1.33 10.54
C ILE A 37 22.56 2.63 10.83
N GLN A 38 23.25 3.77 10.67
CA GLN A 38 22.63 5.08 10.82
C GLN A 38 21.55 5.29 9.76
N SER A 39 20.38 5.79 10.15
CA SER A 39 19.30 6.11 9.23
C SER A 39 19.50 7.48 8.60
N SER A 40 20.25 7.54 7.50
CA SER A 40 20.34 8.72 6.63
C SER A 40 19.50 8.50 5.36
N PRO A 41 19.16 9.56 4.59
CA PRO A 41 18.50 9.40 3.28
C PRO A 41 19.27 8.48 2.33
N GLU A 42 20.61 8.55 2.34
CA GLU A 42 21.50 7.75 1.51
C GLU A 42 21.42 6.27 1.90
N ASN A 43 21.47 5.95 3.20
CA ASN A 43 21.39 4.58 3.68
C ASN A 43 20.00 3.97 3.46
N ARG A 44 18.93 4.78 3.58
CA ARG A 44 17.58 4.33 3.22
C ARG A 44 17.44 4.07 1.73
N LEU A 45 18.07 4.90 0.89
CA LEU A 45 18.12 4.67 -0.56
C LEU A 45 18.92 3.42 -0.88
N LEU A 46 20.13 3.29 -0.36
CA LEU A 46 21.01 2.14 -0.61
C LEU A 46 20.32 0.81 -0.27
N PHE A 47 19.63 0.74 0.86
CA PHE A 47 18.86 -0.44 1.22
C PHE A 47 17.83 -0.81 0.15
N ARG A 48 17.09 0.17 -0.38
CA ARG A 48 16.05 -0.06 -1.39
C ARG A 48 16.65 -0.34 -2.78
N GLU A 49 17.69 0.40 -3.15
CA GLU A 49 18.39 0.23 -4.41
C GLU A 49 18.95 -1.18 -4.56
N THR A 50 19.55 -1.72 -3.49
CA THR A 50 20.00 -3.11 -3.44
C THR A 50 18.91 -4.12 -3.81
N LEU A 51 17.65 -3.87 -3.40
CA LEU A 51 16.52 -4.71 -3.78
C LEU A 51 16.14 -4.51 -5.25
N PHE A 52 16.13 -3.26 -5.71
CA PHE A 52 15.71 -2.93 -7.08
C PHE A 52 16.69 -3.39 -8.15
N GLU A 53 17.97 -3.53 -7.81
CA GLU A 53 19.05 -3.99 -8.69
C GLU A 53 19.28 -5.50 -8.63
N ALA A 54 18.58 -6.22 -7.76
CA ALA A 54 18.70 -7.67 -7.67
C ALA A 54 18.32 -8.35 -9.00
N ASP A 55 19.11 -9.30 -9.46
CA ASP A 55 18.89 -10.02 -10.73
C ASP A 55 17.49 -10.63 -10.82
N SER A 56 16.97 -11.16 -9.69
CA SER A 56 15.66 -11.77 -9.60
C SER A 56 14.48 -10.78 -9.74
N MET A 57 14.72 -9.47 -9.68
CA MET A 57 13.66 -8.46 -9.87
C MET A 57 12.89 -8.69 -11.17
N ARG A 58 13.61 -8.98 -12.28
CA ARG A 58 12.99 -9.18 -13.60
C ARG A 58 12.05 -10.38 -13.64
N ASP A 59 12.33 -11.41 -12.86
CA ASP A 59 11.60 -12.67 -12.90
C ASP A 59 10.44 -12.71 -11.91
N CYS A 60 10.60 -12.08 -10.74
CA CYS A 60 9.69 -12.23 -9.62
C CYS A 60 8.77 -11.03 -9.37
N ILE A 61 9.18 -9.81 -9.78
CA ILE A 61 8.48 -8.57 -9.38
C ILE A 61 7.83 -7.91 -10.59
N GLY A 62 6.53 -7.70 -10.50
CA GLY A 62 5.73 -6.97 -11.49
C GLY A 62 5.36 -5.55 -11.08
N GLY A 63 5.47 -5.22 -9.79
CA GLY A 63 5.24 -3.88 -9.26
C GLY A 63 6.05 -3.60 -8.01
N VAL A 64 6.38 -2.33 -7.76
CA VAL A 64 7.09 -1.90 -6.56
C VAL A 64 6.34 -0.74 -5.92
N ILE A 65 5.98 -0.86 -4.64
CA ILE A 65 5.37 0.23 -3.87
C ILE A 65 6.49 1.05 -3.26
N LEU A 66 6.59 2.31 -3.63
CA LEU A 66 7.59 3.26 -3.12
C LEU A 66 7.03 4.11 -1.98
N TYR A 67 7.94 4.73 -1.22
CA TYR A 67 7.67 5.80 -0.28
C TYR A 67 7.94 7.17 -0.93
N ASP A 68 7.31 8.25 -0.43
CA ASP A 68 7.45 9.60 -1.01
C ASP A 68 8.91 10.09 -1.11
N GLU A 69 9.75 9.80 -0.13
CA GLU A 69 11.18 10.11 -0.20
C GLU A 69 11.82 9.42 -1.41
N THR A 70 11.60 8.12 -1.55
CA THR A 70 12.30 7.27 -2.52
C THR A 70 11.89 7.54 -3.97
N ILE A 71 10.62 7.83 -4.23
CA ILE A 71 10.17 8.14 -5.58
C ILE A 71 10.82 9.42 -6.16
N ASN A 72 11.30 10.31 -5.28
CA ASN A 72 11.99 11.54 -5.65
C ASN A 72 13.53 11.39 -5.71
N GLN A 73 14.08 10.24 -5.33
CA GLN A 73 15.53 10.02 -5.29
C GLN A 73 16.08 9.56 -6.65
N ILE A 74 17.39 9.69 -6.76
CA ILE A 74 18.17 9.29 -7.93
C ILE A 74 19.13 8.19 -7.48
N SER A 75 19.24 7.11 -8.25
CA SER A 75 20.15 5.99 -8.01
C SER A 75 21.62 6.42 -8.14
N ASN A 76 22.52 5.59 -7.64
CA ASN A 76 23.96 5.80 -7.78
C ASN A 76 24.39 5.90 -9.27
N ASP A 77 23.67 5.24 -10.18
CA ASP A 77 23.90 5.31 -11.63
C ASP A 77 23.25 6.55 -12.30
N GLY A 78 22.68 7.47 -11.53
CA GLY A 78 22.09 8.71 -12.03
C GLY A 78 20.69 8.57 -12.63
N LYS A 79 20.02 7.42 -12.47
CA LYS A 79 18.64 7.21 -12.89
C LYS A 79 17.67 7.61 -11.82
N THR A 80 16.47 8.10 -12.18
CA THR A 80 15.39 8.20 -11.22
C THR A 80 14.95 6.82 -10.75
N ILE A 81 14.57 6.66 -9.50
CA ILE A 81 14.15 5.34 -8.97
C ILE A 81 12.97 4.75 -9.75
N PRO A 82 11.94 5.52 -10.17
CA PRO A 82 10.90 4.97 -11.05
C PRO A 82 11.43 4.44 -12.39
N SER A 83 12.45 5.10 -12.98
CA SER A 83 13.09 4.62 -14.22
C SER A 83 13.87 3.33 -13.99
N LEU A 84 14.65 3.26 -12.91
CA LEU A 84 15.39 2.05 -12.53
C LEU A 84 14.46 0.84 -12.40
N ILE A 85 13.31 1.00 -11.72
CA ILE A 85 12.30 -0.05 -11.59
C ILE A 85 11.69 -0.41 -12.94
N SER A 86 11.36 0.58 -13.77
CA SER A 86 10.76 0.35 -15.09
C SER A 86 11.69 -0.42 -16.03
N ASP A 87 13.01 -0.24 -15.93
CA ASP A 87 14.03 -0.96 -16.70
C ASP A 87 14.07 -2.47 -16.38
N THR A 88 13.57 -2.88 -15.21
CA THR A 88 13.39 -4.30 -14.87
C THR A 88 12.10 -4.88 -15.45
N GLY A 89 11.21 -4.06 -16.01
CA GLY A 89 9.88 -4.43 -16.48
C GLY A 89 8.80 -4.34 -15.40
N ALA A 90 9.15 -4.03 -14.16
CA ALA A 90 8.22 -3.79 -13.08
C ALA A 90 7.54 -2.40 -13.19
N ILE A 91 6.36 -2.27 -12.62
CA ILE A 91 5.59 -1.01 -12.61
C ILE A 91 5.86 -0.27 -11.30
N PRO A 92 6.28 1.01 -11.33
CA PRO A 92 6.38 1.82 -10.12
C PRO A 92 5.00 2.14 -9.54
N GLY A 93 4.89 2.07 -8.22
CA GLY A 93 3.73 2.48 -7.44
C GLY A 93 4.14 3.31 -6.23
N ILE A 94 3.18 3.82 -5.49
CA ILE A 94 3.44 4.74 -4.38
C ILE A 94 2.42 4.59 -3.24
N LYS A 95 2.91 4.54 -2.00
CA LYS A 95 2.09 4.70 -0.81
C LYS A 95 1.64 6.15 -0.67
N VAL A 96 0.34 6.39 -0.59
CA VAL A 96 -0.22 7.75 -0.59
C VAL A 96 -0.94 8.14 0.70
N ASP A 97 -1.18 7.20 1.61
CA ASP A 97 -1.67 7.54 2.93
C ASP A 97 -0.61 8.26 3.77
N THR A 98 -1.04 9.04 4.74
CA THR A 98 -0.18 9.78 5.69
C THR A 98 -0.11 9.10 7.06
N GLY A 99 -0.53 7.86 7.14
CA GLY A 99 -0.46 7.00 8.32
C GLY A 99 -1.76 6.93 9.12
N ALA A 100 -1.82 5.89 9.95
CA ALA A 100 -2.93 5.64 10.84
C ALA A 100 -2.85 6.55 12.08
N LYS A 101 -3.94 7.25 12.39
CA LYS A 101 -4.11 8.16 13.53
C LYS A 101 -5.18 7.61 14.47
N ASN A 102 -5.21 8.11 15.70
CA ASN A 102 -6.27 7.74 16.63
C ASN A 102 -7.63 8.16 16.07
N LEU A 103 -8.57 7.24 16.05
CA LEU A 103 -9.94 7.54 15.67
C LEU A 103 -10.60 8.36 16.78
N ALA A 104 -11.11 9.53 16.46
CA ALA A 104 -11.80 10.38 17.41
C ALA A 104 -12.98 9.62 18.03
N ASN A 105 -13.17 9.78 19.32
CA ASN A 105 -14.16 9.09 20.15
C ASN A 105 -13.95 7.55 20.25
N SER A 106 -12.75 7.06 19.89
CA SER A 106 -12.34 5.69 20.16
C SER A 106 -10.89 5.70 20.68
N SER A 107 -10.64 5.08 21.85
CA SER A 107 -9.35 5.17 22.54
C SER A 107 -8.26 4.29 21.90
N GLU A 108 -8.62 3.22 21.19
CA GLU A 108 -7.69 2.17 20.75
C GLU A 108 -7.72 1.93 19.24
N GLU A 109 -8.69 2.51 18.57
CA GLU A 109 -8.85 2.31 17.13
C GLU A 109 -8.17 3.41 16.30
N LYS A 110 -7.90 3.07 15.06
CA LYS A 110 -7.22 3.97 14.13
C LYS A 110 -8.10 4.27 12.91
N VAL A 111 -7.89 5.45 12.36
CA VAL A 111 -8.34 5.84 11.02
C VAL A 111 -7.12 6.29 10.23
N THR A 112 -7.04 5.91 8.98
CA THR A 112 -5.94 6.33 8.12
C THR A 112 -6.28 7.65 7.44
N GLU A 113 -5.35 8.59 7.52
CA GLU A 113 -5.48 9.93 6.96
C GLU A 113 -4.70 10.07 5.64
N GLY A 114 -4.91 11.18 4.92
CA GLY A 114 -4.17 11.51 3.70
C GLY A 114 -5.04 11.86 2.49
N LEU A 115 -6.37 12.05 2.67
CA LEU A 115 -7.26 12.46 1.58
C LEU A 115 -7.08 13.93 1.19
N ASP A 116 -6.68 14.78 2.14
CA ASP A 116 -6.47 16.19 1.88
C ASP A 116 -5.27 16.39 0.94
N GLY A 117 -5.49 17.17 -0.14
CA GLY A 117 -4.49 17.41 -1.18
C GLY A 117 -4.08 16.16 -1.96
N LEU A 118 -4.83 15.05 -1.87
CA LEU A 118 -4.47 13.79 -2.53
C LEU A 118 -4.49 13.92 -4.05
N ARG A 119 -5.46 14.64 -4.63
CA ARG A 119 -5.57 14.83 -6.09
C ARG A 119 -4.30 15.44 -6.68
N GLU A 120 -3.76 16.47 -6.04
CA GLU A 120 -2.53 17.16 -6.46
C GLU A 120 -1.31 16.25 -6.31
N ARG A 121 -1.23 15.48 -5.21
CA ARG A 121 -0.15 14.50 -5.01
C ARG A 121 -0.19 13.39 -6.05
N LEU A 122 -1.37 12.88 -6.39
CA LEU A 122 -1.54 11.83 -7.41
C LEU A 122 -1.08 12.32 -8.78
N LYS A 123 -1.41 13.56 -9.18
CA LYS A 123 -0.93 14.16 -10.43
C LYS A 123 0.60 14.19 -10.49
N ARG A 124 1.24 14.62 -9.39
CA ARG A 124 2.70 14.62 -9.27
C ARG A 124 3.29 13.22 -9.39
N TYR A 125 2.76 12.25 -8.65
CA TYR A 125 3.26 10.88 -8.67
C TYR A 125 3.10 10.20 -10.03
N TYR A 126 1.99 10.48 -10.72
CA TYR A 126 1.79 9.99 -12.09
C TYR A 126 2.87 10.53 -13.03
N GLN A 127 3.23 11.82 -12.92
CA GLN A 127 4.29 12.46 -13.69
C GLN A 127 5.68 11.87 -13.37
N LEU A 128 5.92 11.47 -12.12
CA LEU A 128 7.14 10.78 -11.70
C LEU A 128 7.22 9.31 -12.17
N GLY A 129 6.17 8.77 -12.76
CA GLY A 129 6.16 7.42 -13.32
C GLY A 129 5.31 6.40 -12.56
N ALA A 130 4.70 6.74 -11.43
CA ALA A 130 3.78 5.84 -10.73
C ALA A 130 2.55 5.51 -11.58
N ARG A 131 2.10 4.25 -11.51
CA ARG A 131 0.89 3.77 -12.22
C ARG A 131 -0.08 3.03 -11.29
N PHE A 132 0.30 2.81 -10.06
CA PHE A 132 -0.57 2.32 -9.02
C PHE A 132 -0.23 2.95 -7.67
N THR A 133 -1.14 2.85 -6.74
CA THR A 133 -0.97 3.43 -5.40
C THR A 133 -1.39 2.45 -4.33
N LYS A 134 -1.01 2.69 -3.09
CA LYS A 134 -1.41 1.90 -1.93
C LYS A 134 -1.93 2.80 -0.80
N TRP A 135 -2.98 2.33 -0.13
CA TRP A 135 -3.52 2.93 1.08
C TRP A 135 -3.93 1.82 2.06
N ARG A 136 -3.41 1.89 3.28
CA ARG A 136 -3.62 0.89 4.32
C ARG A 136 -4.59 1.39 5.38
N GLY A 137 -5.68 0.66 5.62
CA GLY A 137 -6.51 0.77 6.82
C GLY A 137 -6.11 -0.32 7.80
N VAL A 138 -6.03 -0.03 9.09
CA VAL A 138 -5.54 -0.97 10.11
C VAL A 138 -6.60 -1.21 11.17
N TYR A 139 -6.80 -2.49 11.52
CA TYR A 139 -7.77 -2.91 12.51
C TYR A 139 -7.16 -3.91 13.49
N ASN A 140 -7.34 -3.66 14.79
CA ASN A 140 -7.01 -4.62 15.84
C ASN A 140 -8.22 -5.48 16.18
N ILE A 141 -8.00 -6.73 16.57
CA ILE A 141 -9.05 -7.62 17.09
C ILE A 141 -8.92 -7.64 18.62
N THR A 142 -10.01 -7.30 19.29
CA THR A 142 -10.23 -7.52 20.73
C THR A 142 -11.69 -7.93 20.94
N GLU A 143 -12.12 -8.10 22.16
CA GLU A 143 -13.53 -8.41 22.49
C GLU A 143 -14.51 -7.39 21.87
N ASN A 144 -14.13 -6.09 21.82
CA ASN A 144 -14.99 -5.00 21.39
C ASN A 144 -14.60 -4.40 20.03
N TYR A 145 -13.47 -4.81 19.43
CA TYR A 145 -12.92 -4.23 18.20
C TYR A 145 -12.66 -5.29 17.11
N PRO A 146 -12.64 -4.89 15.82
CA PRO A 146 -12.94 -3.54 15.34
C PRO A 146 -14.42 -3.18 15.50
N SER A 147 -14.68 -1.92 15.89
CA SER A 147 -16.03 -1.38 15.96
C SER A 147 -16.60 -1.04 14.59
N LYS A 148 -17.93 -0.94 14.49
CA LYS A 148 -18.58 -0.46 13.27
C LYS A 148 -18.12 0.95 12.87
N LEU A 149 -17.76 1.79 13.86
CA LEU A 149 -17.23 3.13 13.60
C LEU A 149 -15.91 3.05 12.82
N ALA A 150 -14.94 2.27 13.31
CA ALA A 150 -13.64 2.11 12.67
C ALA A 150 -13.76 1.45 11.28
N ILE A 151 -14.57 0.40 11.17
CA ILE A 151 -14.81 -0.30 9.90
C ILE A 151 -15.41 0.66 8.87
N ASN A 152 -16.45 1.40 9.20
CA ASN A 152 -17.10 2.34 8.28
C ASN A 152 -16.16 3.50 7.89
N SER A 153 -15.46 4.09 8.87
CA SER A 153 -14.58 5.23 8.62
C SER A 153 -13.43 4.89 7.67
N ASN A 154 -12.77 3.75 7.89
CA ASN A 154 -11.68 3.32 7.01
C ASN A 154 -12.19 2.82 5.65
N ALA A 155 -13.30 2.07 5.59
CA ALA A 155 -13.88 1.62 4.33
C ALA A 155 -14.29 2.80 3.45
N HIS A 156 -14.92 3.84 4.03
CA HIS A 156 -15.25 5.07 3.32
C HIS A 156 -14.00 5.82 2.83
N ALA A 157 -12.95 5.91 3.67
CA ALA A 157 -11.69 6.52 3.27
C ALA A 157 -11.03 5.77 2.09
N LEU A 158 -11.01 4.42 2.14
CA LEU A 158 -10.50 3.56 1.06
C LEU A 158 -11.26 3.76 -0.25
N ALA A 159 -12.58 3.91 -0.19
CA ALA A 159 -13.40 4.13 -1.39
C ALA A 159 -13.17 5.54 -1.99
N ARG A 160 -13.11 6.58 -1.17
CA ARG A 160 -12.78 7.96 -1.61
C ARG A 160 -11.38 8.04 -2.20
N TYR A 161 -10.41 7.41 -1.56
CA TYR A 161 -9.05 7.27 -2.07
C TYR A 161 -9.06 6.61 -3.44
N SER A 162 -9.74 5.46 -3.59
CA SER A 162 -9.80 4.71 -4.84
C SER A 162 -10.41 5.53 -5.99
N ALA A 163 -11.45 6.33 -5.70
CA ALA A 163 -12.06 7.22 -6.69
C ALA A 163 -11.06 8.26 -7.22
N LEU A 164 -10.31 8.91 -6.32
CA LEU A 164 -9.29 9.89 -6.70
C LEU A 164 -8.15 9.25 -7.50
N VAL A 165 -7.75 8.04 -7.15
CA VAL A 165 -6.68 7.30 -7.84
C VAL A 165 -7.11 6.91 -9.25
N GLN A 166 -8.33 6.40 -9.43
CA GLN A 166 -8.85 6.04 -10.76
C GLN A 166 -9.08 7.29 -11.62
N GLU A 167 -9.55 8.39 -11.04
CA GLU A 167 -9.61 9.70 -11.72
C GLU A 167 -8.23 10.12 -12.24
N GLY A 168 -7.17 9.85 -11.46
CA GLY A 168 -5.76 10.12 -11.83
C GLY A 168 -5.16 9.10 -12.81
N GLY A 169 -5.92 8.12 -13.31
CA GLY A 169 -5.44 7.11 -14.26
C GLY A 169 -4.53 6.05 -13.66
N MET A 170 -4.60 5.82 -12.35
CA MET A 170 -3.79 4.83 -11.63
C MET A 170 -4.67 3.75 -10.99
N VAL A 171 -4.06 2.60 -10.68
CA VAL A 171 -4.70 1.47 -10.01
C VAL A 171 -4.59 1.65 -8.49
N PRO A 172 -5.69 1.70 -7.73
CA PRO A 172 -5.64 1.69 -6.27
C PRO A 172 -5.41 0.26 -5.73
N ILE A 173 -4.43 0.11 -4.84
CA ILE A 173 -4.37 -1.03 -3.92
C ILE A 173 -5.08 -0.62 -2.64
N VAL A 174 -6.18 -1.27 -2.34
CA VAL A 174 -6.89 -1.13 -1.07
C VAL A 174 -6.38 -2.18 -0.09
N GLU A 175 -5.91 -1.73 1.08
CA GLU A 175 -5.33 -2.62 2.09
C GLU A 175 -6.12 -2.50 3.41
N PRO A 176 -7.28 -3.15 3.53
CA PRO A 176 -8.03 -3.24 4.77
C PRO A 176 -7.42 -4.33 5.66
N GLU A 177 -6.34 -3.99 6.36
CA GLU A 177 -5.55 -4.96 7.13
C GLU A 177 -6.08 -5.17 8.54
N VAL A 178 -6.53 -6.37 8.81
CA VAL A 178 -6.80 -6.85 10.17
C VAL A 178 -5.51 -7.47 10.71
N LEU A 179 -5.00 -6.94 11.83
CA LEU A 179 -3.74 -7.38 12.40
C LEU A 179 -3.88 -8.79 12.97
N MET A 180 -2.84 -9.62 12.77
CA MET A 180 -2.76 -10.97 13.31
C MET A 180 -2.27 -11.00 14.76
N ASP A 181 -1.70 -9.89 15.23
CA ASP A 181 -1.19 -9.76 16.60
C ASP A 181 -2.34 -9.77 17.61
N GLY A 182 -2.18 -10.53 18.69
CA GLY A 182 -3.16 -10.63 19.77
C GLY A 182 -3.42 -12.06 20.20
N GLU A 183 -4.43 -12.24 21.07
CA GLU A 183 -4.82 -13.55 21.62
C GLU A 183 -6.05 -14.17 20.93
N HIS A 184 -6.56 -13.53 19.86
CA HIS A 184 -7.72 -14.00 19.15
C HIS A 184 -7.41 -15.25 18.30
N SER A 185 -8.43 -16.07 18.08
CA SER A 185 -8.30 -17.27 17.26
C SER A 185 -8.22 -16.96 15.76
N ALA A 186 -7.75 -17.93 14.97
CA ALA A 186 -7.81 -17.84 13.51
C ALA A 186 -9.25 -17.70 12.99
N GLU A 187 -10.23 -18.29 13.70
CA GLU A 187 -11.65 -18.16 13.37
C GLU A 187 -12.15 -16.72 13.60
N ASP A 188 -11.81 -16.09 14.72
CA ASP A 188 -12.13 -14.68 14.96
C ASP A 188 -11.49 -13.77 13.91
N CYS A 189 -10.24 -14.03 13.54
CA CYS A 189 -9.56 -13.31 12.48
C CYS A 189 -10.30 -13.45 11.14
N LEU A 190 -10.74 -14.66 10.77
CA LEU A 190 -11.51 -14.91 9.54
C LEU A 190 -12.84 -14.14 9.55
N ILE A 191 -13.57 -14.17 10.66
CA ILE A 191 -14.87 -13.48 10.81
C ILE A 191 -14.67 -11.97 10.63
N LYS A 192 -13.70 -11.39 11.37
CA LYS A 192 -13.46 -9.94 11.34
C LYS A 192 -12.89 -9.47 10.01
N THR A 193 -11.97 -10.21 9.41
CA THR A 193 -11.44 -9.91 8.08
C THR A 193 -12.56 -9.94 7.03
N SER A 194 -13.44 -10.93 7.10
CA SER A 194 -14.58 -11.02 6.18
C SER A 194 -15.54 -9.84 6.33
N GLU A 195 -15.83 -9.40 7.56
CA GLU A 195 -16.66 -8.23 7.83
C GLU A 195 -16.04 -6.94 7.26
N VAL A 196 -14.75 -6.72 7.51
CA VAL A 196 -14.00 -5.56 7.04
C VAL A 196 -13.91 -5.52 5.52
N ILE A 197 -13.55 -6.63 4.87
CA ILE A 197 -13.46 -6.72 3.40
C ILE A 197 -14.84 -6.49 2.76
N LYS A 198 -15.89 -7.12 3.29
CA LYS A 198 -17.25 -6.92 2.80
C LYS A 198 -17.63 -5.45 2.83
N LYS A 199 -17.41 -4.77 3.96
CA LYS A 199 -17.72 -3.33 4.08
C LYS A 199 -16.88 -2.49 3.13
N CYS A 200 -15.60 -2.83 2.94
CA CYS A 200 -14.75 -2.15 1.96
C CYS A 200 -15.34 -2.23 0.54
N PHE A 201 -15.73 -3.41 0.09
CA PHE A 201 -16.34 -3.57 -1.23
C PHE A 201 -17.71 -2.90 -1.37
N GLU A 202 -18.54 -2.89 -0.34
CA GLU A 202 -19.80 -2.13 -0.32
C GLU A 202 -19.54 -0.64 -0.58
N GLU A 203 -18.55 -0.05 0.07
CA GLU A 203 -18.17 1.36 -0.13
C GLU A 203 -17.57 1.60 -1.52
N LEU A 204 -16.73 0.70 -2.02
CA LEU A 204 -16.18 0.79 -3.39
C LEU A 204 -17.31 0.81 -4.44
N ILE A 205 -18.34 -0.03 -4.28
CA ILE A 205 -19.49 -0.08 -5.18
C ILE A 205 -20.30 1.22 -5.10
N ILE A 206 -20.59 1.72 -3.88
CA ILE A 206 -21.31 2.99 -3.67
C ILE A 206 -20.57 4.15 -4.36
N HIS A 207 -19.23 4.16 -4.32
CA HIS A 207 -18.39 5.16 -4.98
C HIS A 207 -18.15 4.91 -6.46
N LYS A 208 -18.82 3.90 -7.05
CA LYS A 208 -18.76 3.55 -8.48
C LYS A 208 -17.34 3.25 -8.99
N ILE A 209 -16.52 2.62 -8.14
CA ILE A 209 -15.17 2.23 -8.50
C ILE A 209 -15.19 1.12 -9.54
N ASP A 210 -14.37 1.23 -10.60
CA ASP A 210 -14.13 0.12 -11.53
C ASP A 210 -13.32 -0.97 -10.80
N LEU A 211 -14.01 -2.00 -10.31
CA LEU A 211 -13.39 -3.08 -9.54
C LEU A 211 -12.40 -3.90 -10.38
N SER A 212 -12.51 -3.87 -11.72
CA SER A 212 -11.53 -4.53 -12.59
C SER A 212 -10.16 -3.85 -12.60
N GLY A 213 -10.10 -2.62 -12.11
CA GLY A 213 -8.90 -1.81 -11.94
C GLY A 213 -8.54 -1.58 -10.48
N VAL A 214 -8.87 -2.49 -9.57
CA VAL A 214 -8.53 -2.45 -8.14
C VAL A 214 -7.68 -3.67 -7.78
N CYS A 215 -6.72 -3.48 -6.88
CA CYS A 215 -6.00 -4.59 -6.24
C CYS A 215 -6.37 -4.61 -4.75
N LEU A 216 -6.66 -5.80 -4.23
CA LEU A 216 -6.90 -6.03 -2.81
C LEU A 216 -5.64 -6.60 -2.17
N LEU A 217 -5.16 -5.98 -1.11
CA LEU A 217 -4.09 -6.47 -0.25
C LEU A 217 -4.63 -6.63 1.17
N TYR A 218 -4.40 -7.76 1.79
CA TYR A 218 -4.76 -8.03 3.19
C TYR A 218 -3.79 -9.05 3.79
N THR A 219 -3.70 -9.07 5.11
CA THR A 219 -2.94 -10.07 5.84
C THR A 219 -3.84 -11.23 6.22
N SER A 220 -3.36 -12.44 6.07
CA SER A 220 -4.04 -13.66 6.48
C SER A 220 -3.01 -14.63 7.05
N PRO A 221 -3.32 -15.38 8.11
CA PRO A 221 -2.45 -16.44 8.60
C PRO A 221 -2.06 -17.39 7.46
N SER A 222 -0.77 -17.65 7.35
CA SER A 222 -0.20 -18.52 6.32
C SER A 222 0.35 -19.77 7.00
N PRO A 223 0.30 -20.96 6.36
CA PRO A 223 0.99 -22.14 6.89
C PRO A 223 2.50 -21.98 7.05
N ARG A 224 3.06 -20.85 6.60
CA ARG A 224 4.50 -20.51 6.73
C ARG A 224 4.79 -19.61 7.92
N ASP A 225 3.76 -19.05 8.54
CA ASP A 225 3.85 -18.21 9.73
C ASP A 225 3.57 -19.07 10.97
#